data_59527e89ff139954fd1ef3d1a30af844
#
_entry.id   59527e89ff139954fd1ef3d1a30af844
#
_cell.length_a   1.000
_cell.length_b   1.000
_cell.length_c   1.000
_cell.angle_alpha   90.00
_cell.angle_beta   90.00
_cell.angle_gamma   90.00
#
_symmetry.space_group_name_H-M   'P 1'
#
loop_
_entity.id
_entity.type
_entity.pdbx_description
1 polymer ?
#
loop_
_entity_poly.entity_id
_entity_poly.type
_entity_poly.pdbx_seq_one_letter_code
_entity_poly.pdbx_strand_id
1 'polypeptide(L)'
;MSKLFQNYKRIELEFVKAEGTYLFDQDGQKYLDFSSGIGVTNLGFHPQVKAALAQQVDAIWHSPNLYQSSLQEEVAEKLIGTYDYLAFFCNSGAEANEAAIKLARKASGKQEIISFIDSFHGRTFGAMSATGQDKIKEGFGDLVPHFSYANYNDLDSVKALVTNETAAVMLELVQGESGVRSEEHTSELQ
;
A
#
# COMPACT_ATOMS: atom_id res chain seq x y z
N MET A 1 15.39 -23.57 -17.82
CA MET A 1 15.50 -22.10 -17.64
C MET A 1 14.11 -21.54 -17.34
N SER A 2 13.99 -20.73 -16.28
CA SER A 2 12.74 -20.03 -15.96
C SER A 2 12.35 -19.07 -17.09
N LYS A 3 11.06 -18.96 -17.38
CA LYS A 3 10.49 -17.96 -18.30
C LYS A 3 10.08 -16.67 -17.57
N LEU A 4 10.23 -16.63 -16.24
CA LEU A 4 9.89 -15.47 -15.44
C LEU A 4 11.02 -14.43 -15.49
N PHE A 5 10.65 -13.16 -15.61
CA PHE A 5 11.60 -12.05 -15.49
C PHE A 5 12.24 -12.05 -14.09
N GLN A 6 13.55 -11.87 -14.03
CA GLN A 6 14.34 -12.04 -12.81
C GLN A 6 14.46 -10.74 -12.02
N ASN A 7 13.30 -10.13 -11.68
CA ASN A 7 13.24 -8.90 -10.88
C ASN A 7 13.26 -9.13 -9.36
N TYR A 8 13.18 -10.40 -8.91
CA TYR A 8 13.29 -10.79 -7.51
C TYR A 8 14.30 -11.92 -7.34
N LYS A 9 15.05 -11.89 -6.25
CA LYS A 9 15.84 -13.04 -5.80
C LYS A 9 14.88 -14.02 -5.13
N ARG A 10 14.38 -15.01 -5.89
CA ARG A 10 13.47 -16.03 -5.34
C ARG A 10 14.22 -17.02 -4.48
N ILE A 11 13.59 -17.44 -3.39
CA ILE A 11 14.02 -18.58 -2.56
C ILE A 11 13.56 -19.85 -3.27
N GLU A 12 14.36 -20.91 -3.22
CA GLU A 12 14.01 -22.24 -3.76
C GLU A 12 13.06 -22.96 -2.77
N LEU A 13 11.87 -22.41 -2.63
CA LEU A 13 10.79 -22.91 -1.78
C LEU A 13 9.47 -22.64 -2.49
N GLU A 14 8.64 -23.67 -2.65
CA GLU A 14 7.31 -23.56 -3.22
C GLU A 14 6.25 -24.01 -2.21
N PHE A 15 5.32 -23.11 -1.91
CA PHE A 15 4.17 -23.42 -1.08
C PHE A 15 3.02 -23.95 -1.95
N VAL A 16 2.52 -25.14 -1.60
CA VAL A 16 1.47 -25.84 -2.35
C VAL A 16 0.15 -25.97 -1.59
N LYS A 17 0.15 -25.72 -0.28
CA LYS A 17 -1.03 -25.77 0.58
C LYS A 17 -0.96 -24.67 1.63
N ALA A 18 -2.14 -24.19 2.05
CA ALA A 18 -2.29 -23.27 3.17
C ALA A 18 -3.47 -23.68 4.06
N GLU A 19 -3.35 -23.46 5.39
CA GLU A 19 -4.39 -23.74 6.37
C GLU A 19 -4.25 -22.83 7.58
N GLY A 20 -5.27 -22.02 7.85
CA GLY A 20 -5.20 -20.99 8.89
C GLY A 20 -4.03 -20.03 8.65
N THR A 21 -3.11 -19.96 9.60
CA THR A 21 -1.89 -19.13 9.51
C THR A 21 -0.65 -19.91 9.06
N TYR A 22 -0.82 -21.08 8.48
CA TYR A 22 0.29 -21.92 8.08
C TYR A 22 0.33 -22.18 6.58
N LEU A 23 1.54 -22.22 6.05
CA LEU A 23 1.86 -22.65 4.69
C LEU A 23 2.57 -24.01 4.73
N PHE A 24 2.42 -24.79 3.66
CA PHE A 24 3.06 -26.09 3.51
C PHE A 24 3.75 -26.16 2.16
N ASP A 25 4.97 -26.65 2.15
CA ASP A 25 5.71 -26.89 0.92
C ASP A 25 5.36 -28.24 0.28
N GLN A 26 6.07 -28.58 -0.82
CA GLN A 26 5.88 -29.82 -1.58
C GLN A 26 6.18 -31.07 -0.76
N ASP A 27 7.08 -30.97 0.22
CA ASP A 27 7.48 -32.07 1.10
C ASP A 27 6.58 -32.20 2.32
N GLY A 28 5.58 -31.31 2.45
CA GLY A 28 4.64 -31.27 3.57
C GLY A 28 5.22 -30.58 4.82
N GLN A 29 6.38 -29.94 4.71
CA GLN A 29 6.93 -29.15 5.80
C GLN A 29 6.05 -27.95 6.09
N LYS A 30 5.76 -27.71 7.36
CA LYS A 30 4.87 -26.68 7.87
C LYS A 30 5.64 -25.44 8.25
N TYR A 31 5.18 -24.27 7.79
CA TYR A 31 5.73 -22.93 8.08
C TYR A 31 4.66 -22.02 8.66
N LEU A 32 4.99 -21.27 9.70
CA LEU A 32 4.12 -20.23 10.20
C LEU A 32 4.30 -18.97 9.34
N ASP A 33 3.20 -18.50 8.73
CA ASP A 33 3.22 -17.35 7.82
C ASP A 33 3.12 -16.03 8.59
N PHE A 34 4.26 -15.37 8.78
CA PHE A 34 4.34 -14.01 9.29
C PHE A 34 4.36 -12.93 8.19
N SER A 35 4.40 -13.33 6.92
CA SER A 35 4.42 -12.38 5.81
C SER A 35 3.02 -12.00 5.35
N SER A 36 2.06 -12.93 5.44
CA SER A 36 0.68 -12.80 4.95
C SER A 36 0.57 -12.19 3.53
N GLY A 37 1.61 -12.40 2.70
CA GLY A 37 1.70 -11.76 1.38
C GLY A 37 1.77 -10.23 1.45
N ILE A 38 2.39 -9.70 2.50
CA ILE A 38 2.45 -8.25 2.81
C ILE A 38 1.02 -7.70 3.03
N GLY A 39 0.26 -8.34 3.94
CA GLY A 39 -1.08 -7.92 4.34
C GLY A 39 -2.22 -8.39 3.43
N VAL A 40 -1.93 -9.17 2.37
CA VAL A 40 -2.97 -9.68 1.45
C VAL A 40 -3.85 -10.73 2.14
N THR A 41 -3.25 -11.61 2.96
CA THR A 41 -3.95 -12.66 3.70
C THR A 41 -3.86 -12.44 5.21
N ASN A 42 -4.21 -11.25 5.67
CA ASN A 42 -4.10 -10.83 7.08
C ASN A 42 -4.95 -11.65 8.06
N LEU A 43 -6.00 -12.35 7.60
CA LEU A 43 -6.77 -13.33 8.37
C LEU A 43 -6.27 -14.77 8.15
N GLY A 44 -5.16 -14.96 7.45
CA GLY A 44 -4.71 -16.26 6.98
C GLY A 44 -5.69 -16.89 6.00
N PHE A 45 -5.63 -18.20 5.87
CA PHE A 45 -6.50 -18.99 4.99
C PHE A 45 -7.75 -19.48 5.77
N HIS A 46 -8.57 -18.51 6.20
CA HIS A 46 -9.71 -18.76 7.07
C HIS A 46 -10.84 -19.47 6.33
N PRO A 47 -11.44 -20.56 6.89
CA PRO A 47 -12.47 -21.35 6.19
C PRO A 47 -13.72 -20.54 5.81
N GLN A 48 -14.15 -19.61 6.63
CA GLN A 48 -15.30 -18.75 6.32
C GLN A 48 -15.02 -17.80 5.15
N VAL A 49 -13.80 -17.22 5.07
CA VAL A 49 -13.38 -16.38 3.94
C VAL A 49 -13.35 -17.18 2.66
N LYS A 50 -12.80 -18.40 2.71
CA LYS A 50 -12.79 -19.33 1.57
C LYS A 50 -14.22 -19.67 1.10
N ALA A 51 -15.13 -19.95 2.02
CA ALA A 51 -16.52 -20.27 1.69
C ALA A 51 -17.25 -19.07 1.05
N ALA A 52 -17.09 -17.87 1.61
CA ALA A 52 -17.66 -16.63 1.05
C ALA A 52 -17.11 -16.34 -0.35
N LEU A 53 -15.80 -16.51 -0.57
CA LEU A 53 -15.19 -16.35 -1.89
C LEU A 53 -15.75 -17.35 -2.91
N ALA A 54 -15.88 -18.63 -2.53
CA ALA A 54 -16.44 -19.67 -3.41
C ALA A 54 -17.89 -19.32 -3.81
N GLN A 55 -18.71 -18.87 -2.86
CA GLN A 55 -20.09 -18.45 -3.13
C GLN A 55 -20.14 -17.23 -4.08
N GLN A 56 -19.23 -16.26 -3.90
CA GLN A 56 -19.16 -15.09 -4.76
C GLN A 56 -18.70 -15.44 -6.18
N VAL A 57 -17.77 -16.39 -6.32
CA VAL A 57 -17.29 -16.89 -7.61
C VAL A 57 -18.43 -17.56 -8.41
N ASP A 58 -19.32 -18.29 -7.74
CA ASP A 58 -20.49 -18.92 -8.36
C ASP A 58 -21.56 -17.90 -8.79
N ALA A 59 -21.55 -16.69 -8.19
CA ALA A 59 -22.51 -15.62 -8.51
C ALA A 59 -21.96 -14.70 -9.62
N ILE A 60 -20.93 -13.94 -9.33
CA ILE A 60 -20.31 -13.00 -10.26
C ILE A 60 -18.88 -12.67 -9.84
N TRP A 61 -17.95 -12.73 -10.77
CA TRP A 61 -16.51 -12.51 -10.54
C TRP A 61 -16.10 -11.06 -10.72
N HIS A 62 -16.75 -10.36 -11.65
CA HIS A 62 -16.38 -9.01 -12.05
C HIS A 62 -17.59 -8.23 -12.56
N SER A 63 -17.65 -6.98 -12.14
CA SER A 63 -18.55 -5.97 -12.70
C SER A 63 -17.77 -4.69 -12.92
N PRO A 64 -17.83 -4.07 -14.11
CA PRO A 64 -17.18 -2.78 -14.35
C PRO A 64 -17.71 -1.68 -13.41
N ASN A 65 -16.85 -0.75 -13.01
CA ASN A 65 -17.20 0.40 -12.16
C ASN A 65 -18.25 1.35 -12.77
N LEU A 66 -18.70 1.06 -14.00
CA LEU A 66 -19.84 1.76 -14.63
C LEU A 66 -21.20 1.33 -14.05
N TYR A 67 -21.23 0.22 -13.32
CA TYR A 67 -22.43 -0.33 -12.70
C TYR A 67 -22.33 -0.27 -11.18
N GLN A 68 -23.46 -0.21 -10.53
CA GLN A 68 -23.50 -0.25 -9.07
C GLN A 68 -23.09 -1.63 -8.53
N SER A 69 -22.44 -1.62 -7.38
CA SER A 69 -22.05 -2.83 -6.66
C SER A 69 -22.39 -2.67 -5.18
N SER A 70 -23.44 -3.38 -4.73
CA SER A 70 -23.83 -3.37 -3.32
C SER A 70 -22.74 -3.92 -2.40
N LEU A 71 -21.92 -4.84 -2.91
CA LEU A 71 -20.78 -5.39 -2.15
C LEU A 71 -19.70 -4.32 -1.90
N GLN A 72 -19.42 -3.45 -2.88
CA GLN A 72 -18.49 -2.34 -2.69
C GLN A 72 -19.02 -1.31 -1.70
N GLU A 73 -20.31 -0.97 -1.79
CA GLU A 73 -20.98 -0.06 -0.84
C GLU A 73 -20.94 -0.60 0.59
N GLU A 74 -21.27 -1.88 0.79
CA GLU A 74 -21.22 -2.52 2.10
C GLU A 74 -19.81 -2.51 2.70
N VAL A 75 -18.78 -2.74 1.89
CA VAL A 75 -17.38 -2.69 2.33
C VAL A 75 -16.98 -1.25 2.67
N ALA A 76 -17.38 -0.28 1.84
CA ALA A 76 -17.12 1.15 2.09
C ALA A 76 -17.74 1.60 3.41
N GLU A 77 -19.00 1.29 3.64
CA GLU A 77 -19.71 1.60 4.89
C GLU A 77 -19.01 1.02 6.13
N LYS A 78 -18.58 -0.25 6.05
CA LYS A 78 -17.85 -0.91 7.14
C LYS A 78 -16.49 -0.30 7.42
N LEU A 79 -15.76 0.13 6.38
CA LEU A 79 -14.45 0.74 6.53
C LEU A 79 -14.52 2.18 7.04
N ILE A 80 -15.49 2.94 6.56
CA ILE A 80 -15.65 4.36 6.90
C ILE A 80 -16.27 4.52 8.30
N GLY A 81 -17.21 3.64 8.66
CA GLY A 81 -17.93 3.73 9.94
C GLY A 81 -18.73 5.04 10.06
N THR A 82 -18.42 5.84 11.08
CA THR A 82 -19.12 7.11 11.36
C THR A 82 -18.41 8.36 10.81
N TYR A 83 -17.28 8.20 10.12
CA TYR A 83 -16.54 9.32 9.57
C TYR A 83 -17.20 9.84 8.28
N ASP A 84 -17.07 11.12 8.01
CA ASP A 84 -17.50 11.76 6.75
C ASP A 84 -16.43 11.60 5.68
N TYR A 85 -16.22 10.37 5.24
CA TYR A 85 -15.23 9.98 4.24
C TYR A 85 -15.87 9.28 3.05
N LEU A 86 -15.13 9.14 1.96
CA LEU A 86 -15.48 8.32 0.81
C LEU A 86 -14.37 7.30 0.58
N ALA A 87 -14.75 6.07 0.22
CA ALA A 87 -13.82 5.03 -0.13
C ALA A 87 -13.45 5.07 -1.62
N PHE A 88 -12.17 4.86 -1.92
CA PHE A 88 -11.68 4.61 -3.27
C PHE A 88 -11.01 3.24 -3.31
N PHE A 89 -11.56 2.34 -4.12
CA PHE A 89 -11.02 0.98 -4.28
C PHE A 89 -10.09 0.89 -5.47
N CYS A 90 -8.94 0.22 -5.29
CA CYS A 90 -7.93 -0.02 -6.30
C CYS A 90 -7.25 -1.38 -6.07
N ASN A 91 -6.33 -1.77 -6.95
CA ASN A 91 -5.72 -3.10 -6.92
C ASN A 91 -4.43 -3.17 -6.08
N SER A 92 -3.85 -2.05 -5.72
CA SER A 92 -2.57 -2.02 -4.98
C SER A 92 -2.38 -0.73 -4.19
N GLY A 93 -1.49 -0.77 -3.20
CA GLY A 93 -1.07 0.42 -2.47
C GLY A 93 -0.40 1.48 -3.37
N ALA A 94 0.33 1.05 -4.42
CA ALA A 94 0.89 1.98 -5.40
C ALA A 94 -0.21 2.74 -6.16
N GLU A 95 -1.29 2.08 -6.58
CA GLU A 95 -2.44 2.74 -7.21
C GLU A 95 -3.16 3.70 -6.25
N ALA A 96 -3.31 3.32 -4.98
CA ALA A 96 -3.87 4.20 -3.95
C ALA A 96 -3.02 5.46 -3.79
N ASN A 97 -1.70 5.32 -3.70
CA ASN A 97 -0.77 6.43 -3.59
C ASN A 97 -0.75 7.32 -4.84
N GLU A 98 -0.81 6.75 -6.04
CA GLU A 98 -0.98 7.53 -7.29
C GLU A 98 -2.28 8.34 -7.29
N ALA A 99 -3.38 7.76 -6.82
CA ALA A 99 -4.65 8.46 -6.70
C ALA A 99 -4.57 9.60 -5.67
N ALA A 100 -3.94 9.37 -4.50
CA ALA A 100 -3.74 10.37 -3.46
C ALA A 100 -2.89 11.55 -3.96
N ILE A 101 -1.77 11.29 -4.64
CA ILE A 101 -0.90 12.30 -5.24
C ILE A 101 -1.67 13.17 -6.24
N LYS A 102 -2.42 12.52 -7.13
CA LYS A 102 -3.24 13.23 -8.14
C LYS A 102 -4.35 14.04 -7.51
N LEU A 103 -5.03 13.49 -6.50
CA LEU A 103 -6.11 14.17 -5.78
C LEU A 103 -5.57 15.39 -5.03
N ALA A 104 -4.47 15.25 -4.29
CA ALA A 104 -3.85 16.34 -3.55
C ALA A 104 -3.50 17.52 -4.48
N ARG A 105 -2.84 17.25 -5.60
CA ARG A 105 -2.47 18.27 -6.61
C ARG A 105 -3.70 18.91 -7.24
N LYS A 106 -4.70 18.12 -7.62
CA LYS A 106 -5.92 18.62 -8.27
C LYS A 106 -6.79 19.47 -7.32
N ALA A 107 -6.96 19.03 -6.09
CA ALA A 107 -7.81 19.70 -5.11
C ALA A 107 -7.19 21.02 -4.60
N SER A 108 -5.87 21.03 -4.39
CA SER A 108 -5.16 22.22 -3.90
C SER A 108 -4.78 23.22 -5.00
N GLY A 109 -4.66 22.79 -6.25
CA GLY A 109 -4.07 23.53 -7.35
C GLY A 109 -2.55 23.69 -7.24
N LYS A 110 -1.92 23.02 -6.29
CA LYS A 110 -0.48 23.08 -5.99
C LYS A 110 0.21 21.77 -6.42
N GLN A 111 1.55 21.73 -6.38
CA GLN A 111 2.28 20.60 -6.94
C GLN A 111 3.21 19.89 -5.96
N GLU A 112 3.74 20.61 -4.96
CA GLU A 112 4.74 20.08 -4.04
C GLU A 112 4.12 19.09 -3.06
N ILE A 113 4.74 17.90 -2.93
CA ILE A 113 4.40 16.89 -1.93
C ILE A 113 5.63 16.63 -1.07
N ILE A 114 5.47 16.78 0.23
CA ILE A 114 6.50 16.44 1.20
C ILE A 114 6.30 14.98 1.61
N SER A 115 7.31 14.17 1.44
CA SER A 115 7.38 12.79 1.92
C SER A 115 8.49 12.66 2.97
N PHE A 116 8.89 11.44 3.34
CA PHE A 116 9.88 11.22 4.38
C PHE A 116 11.04 10.36 3.88
N ILE A 117 12.23 10.64 4.40
CA ILE A 117 13.41 9.79 4.20
C ILE A 117 13.08 8.37 4.69
N ASP A 118 13.59 7.37 4.00
CA ASP A 118 13.36 5.95 4.24
C ASP A 118 11.91 5.45 4.04
N SER A 119 10.98 6.31 3.57
CA SER A 119 9.61 5.89 3.25
C SER A 119 9.54 4.96 2.05
N PHE A 120 8.44 4.19 1.97
CA PHE A 120 8.12 3.38 0.80
C PHE A 120 6.66 3.58 0.39
N HIS A 121 6.43 4.09 -0.83
CA HIS A 121 5.08 4.39 -1.33
C HIS A 121 4.70 3.60 -2.59
N GLY A 122 5.62 2.85 -3.18
CA GLY A 122 5.37 2.01 -4.36
C GLY A 122 6.45 2.11 -5.43
N ARG A 123 6.22 1.40 -6.53
CA ARG A 123 7.17 1.25 -7.65
C ARG A 123 6.69 1.88 -8.97
N THR A 124 5.49 2.45 -9.03
CA THR A 124 5.05 3.29 -10.16
C THR A 124 5.76 4.63 -10.12
N PHE A 125 5.87 5.35 -11.24
CA PHE A 125 6.70 6.56 -11.28
C PHE A 125 6.30 7.62 -10.25
N GLY A 126 5.02 7.90 -10.03
CA GLY A 126 4.59 8.85 -9.00
C GLY A 126 4.84 8.35 -7.58
N ALA A 127 4.45 7.11 -7.27
CA ALA A 127 4.68 6.51 -5.95
C ALA A 127 6.18 6.30 -5.66
N MET A 128 6.98 5.96 -6.68
CA MET A 128 8.44 5.87 -6.58
C MET A 128 9.07 7.24 -6.32
N SER A 129 8.55 8.29 -6.97
CA SER A 129 8.99 9.66 -6.71
C SER A 129 8.69 10.11 -5.29
N ALA A 130 7.58 9.67 -4.69
CA ALA A 130 7.26 9.94 -3.29
C ALA A 130 8.11 9.11 -2.30
N THR A 131 8.65 7.97 -2.73
CA THR A 131 9.47 7.08 -1.89
C THR A 131 10.79 7.73 -1.52
N GLY A 132 11.12 7.76 -0.22
CA GLY A 132 12.33 8.42 0.32
C GLY A 132 13.58 7.53 0.32
N GLN A 133 13.73 6.61 -0.63
CA GLN A 133 14.84 5.66 -0.76
C GLN A 133 15.49 5.79 -2.14
N ASP A 134 16.68 6.36 -2.22
CA ASP A 134 17.35 6.62 -3.51
C ASP A 134 17.67 5.35 -4.30
N LYS A 135 18.03 4.27 -3.61
CA LYS A 135 18.32 2.97 -4.23
C LYS A 135 17.16 2.42 -5.09
N ILE A 136 15.91 2.73 -4.72
CA ILE A 136 14.72 2.27 -5.47
C ILE A 136 14.56 3.05 -6.78
N LYS A 137 15.06 4.28 -6.82
CA LYS A 137 14.93 5.22 -7.95
C LYS A 137 16.04 5.06 -8.99
N GLU A 138 17.12 4.38 -8.62
CA GLU A 138 18.33 4.26 -9.41
C GLU A 138 18.07 3.58 -10.76
N GLY A 139 18.54 4.19 -11.85
CA GLY A 139 18.48 3.63 -13.20
C GLY A 139 17.17 3.85 -13.97
N PHE A 140 16.17 4.54 -13.39
CA PHE A 140 14.87 4.77 -14.05
C PHE A 140 14.74 6.13 -14.75
N GLY A 141 15.82 6.94 -14.78
CA GLY A 141 15.81 8.26 -15.41
C GLY A 141 15.05 9.32 -14.59
N ASP A 142 14.47 10.30 -15.28
CA ASP A 142 13.78 11.40 -14.63
C ASP A 142 12.49 10.94 -13.94
N LEU A 143 12.35 11.34 -12.69
CA LEU A 143 11.19 11.06 -11.86
C LEU A 143 10.13 12.17 -11.99
N VAL A 144 8.93 11.91 -11.46
CA VAL A 144 7.89 12.94 -11.36
C VAL A 144 8.40 14.05 -10.43
N PRO A 145 8.39 15.31 -10.87
CA PRO A 145 8.95 16.43 -10.10
C PRO A 145 8.06 16.82 -8.90
N HIS A 146 8.58 17.72 -8.08
CA HIS A 146 7.91 18.35 -6.94
C HIS A 146 7.65 17.38 -5.78
N PHE A 147 8.70 16.64 -5.40
CA PHE A 147 8.75 15.89 -4.16
C PHE A 147 9.94 16.34 -3.32
N SER A 148 9.70 16.60 -2.03
CA SER A 148 10.72 16.90 -1.02
C SER A 148 10.64 15.86 0.10
N TYR A 149 11.74 15.64 0.83
CA TYR A 149 11.83 14.60 1.85
C TYR A 149 12.25 15.19 3.19
N ALA A 150 11.37 15.07 4.18
CA ALA A 150 11.63 15.43 5.56
C ALA A 150 12.26 14.26 6.34
N ASN A 151 12.88 14.53 7.46
CA ASN A 151 13.27 13.51 8.40
C ASN A 151 12.02 12.95 9.09
N TYR A 152 11.95 11.62 9.26
CA TYR A 152 10.85 10.97 9.96
C TYR A 152 10.93 11.31 11.47
N ASN A 153 9.78 11.58 12.10
CA ASN A 153 9.66 12.05 13.49
C ASN A 153 10.35 13.41 13.78
N ASP A 154 10.48 14.27 12.77
CA ASP A 154 11.06 15.59 12.89
C ASP A 154 10.13 16.66 12.29
N LEU A 155 9.26 17.22 13.13
CA LEU A 155 8.29 18.23 12.72
C LEU A 155 8.96 19.50 12.17
N ASP A 156 10.12 19.88 12.69
CA ASP A 156 10.82 21.08 12.24
C ASP A 156 11.43 20.87 10.84
N SER A 157 11.86 19.65 10.52
CA SER A 157 12.22 19.25 9.15
C SER A 157 11.04 19.42 8.18
N VAL A 158 9.82 19.01 8.58
CA VAL A 158 8.61 19.22 7.76
C VAL A 158 8.32 20.70 7.58
N LYS A 159 8.30 21.48 8.68
CA LYS A 159 8.04 22.93 8.64
C LYS A 159 9.01 23.69 7.73
N ALA A 160 10.28 23.27 7.71
CA ALA A 160 11.31 23.88 6.85
C ALA A 160 11.05 23.66 5.35
N LEU A 161 10.32 22.60 4.97
CA LEU A 161 9.98 22.29 3.59
C LEU A 161 8.62 22.86 3.14
N VAL A 162 7.73 23.21 4.08
CA VAL A 162 6.41 23.74 3.74
C VAL A 162 6.52 25.09 3.07
N THR A 163 5.89 25.24 1.91
CA THR A 163 5.80 26.46 1.13
C THR A 163 4.36 26.73 0.68
N ASN A 164 4.13 27.85 0.01
CA ASN A 164 2.83 28.13 -0.61
C ASN A 164 2.47 27.15 -1.74
N GLU A 165 3.45 26.42 -2.27
CA GLU A 165 3.26 25.40 -3.32
C GLU A 165 3.01 24.00 -2.74
N THR A 166 3.06 23.81 -1.42
CA THR A 166 2.83 22.52 -0.77
C THR A 166 1.37 22.11 -0.92
N ALA A 167 1.13 21.00 -1.64
CA ALA A 167 -0.17 20.38 -1.86
C ALA A 167 -0.54 19.43 -0.71
N ALA A 168 0.43 18.64 -0.23
CA ALA A 168 0.22 17.65 0.80
C ALA A 168 1.51 17.23 1.50
N VAL A 169 1.35 16.61 2.68
CA VAL A 169 2.37 15.80 3.35
C VAL A 169 1.92 14.35 3.28
N MET A 170 2.79 13.46 2.82
CA MET A 170 2.53 12.04 2.63
C MET A 170 3.43 11.24 3.57
N LEU A 171 2.84 10.50 4.48
CA LEU A 171 3.56 9.78 5.53
C LEU A 171 3.04 8.35 5.73
N GLU A 172 3.86 7.52 6.34
CA GLU A 172 3.50 6.22 6.90
C GLU A 172 3.40 6.36 8.42
N LEU A 173 2.34 5.88 9.05
CA LEU A 173 2.27 5.83 10.52
C LEU A 173 3.31 4.84 11.09
N VAL A 174 3.65 3.83 10.31
CA VAL A 174 4.73 2.89 10.58
C VAL A 174 5.52 2.68 9.29
N GLN A 175 6.78 3.10 9.26
CA GLN A 175 7.67 2.82 8.12
C GLN A 175 8.08 1.34 8.15
N GLY A 176 7.37 0.50 7.39
CA GLY A 176 7.57 -0.95 7.39
C GLY A 176 8.87 -1.40 6.71
N GLU A 177 9.26 -0.75 5.63
CA GLU A 177 10.44 -1.09 4.83
C GLU A 177 11.77 -0.70 5.47
N SER A 178 11.78 0.25 6.42
CA SER A 178 12.99 0.79 7.05
C SER A 178 13.19 0.31 8.49
N GLY A 179 12.73 -0.90 8.82
CA GLY A 179 12.94 -1.54 10.11
C GLY A 179 11.80 -1.34 11.11
N VAL A 180 10.57 -1.16 10.61
CA VAL A 180 9.34 -1.03 11.44
C VAL A 180 9.47 0.15 12.42
N ARG A 181 9.75 1.33 11.88
CA ARG A 181 9.84 2.58 12.65
C ARG A 181 8.44 3.17 12.81
N SER A 182 7.95 3.28 14.04
CA SER A 182 6.66 3.90 14.35
C SER A 182 6.79 5.42 14.46
N GLU A 183 5.70 6.12 14.18
CA GLU A 183 5.53 7.52 14.50
C GLU A 183 5.46 7.69 16.02
N GLU A 184 6.17 8.70 16.57
CA GLU A 184 6.33 8.88 18.03
C GLU A 184 5.15 9.59 18.69
N HIS A 185 4.27 10.24 17.92
CA HIS A 185 3.22 11.13 18.41
C HIS A 185 1.80 10.72 17.99
N THR A 186 1.55 9.42 17.80
CA THR A 186 0.22 8.90 17.41
C THR A 186 -0.90 9.26 18.41
N SER A 187 -0.57 9.64 19.63
CA SER A 187 -1.55 10.03 20.65
C SER A 187 -2.16 11.43 20.45
N GLU A 188 -1.64 12.24 19.54
CA GLU A 188 -2.07 13.62 19.33
C GLU A 188 -2.92 13.84 18.07
N LEU A 189 -3.19 12.78 17.31
CA LEU A 189 -4.14 12.79 16.18
C LEU A 189 -5.55 12.44 16.66
N GLN A 190 -6.06 13.16 17.64
CA GLN A 190 -7.47 13.13 18.05
C GLN A 190 -8.25 14.26 17.41
#